data_37281124065bf5fa354ae322ed70ed23
#
_entry.id   37281124065bf5fa354ae322ed70ed23
#
_cell.length_a   1.000
_cell.length_b   1.000
_cell.length_c   1.000
_cell.angle_alpha   90.00
_cell.angle_beta   90.00
_cell.angle_gamma   90.00
#
_symmetry.space_group_name_H-M   'P 1'
#
loop_
_entity.id
_entity.type
_entity.pdbx_description
1 polymer ?
#
loop_
_entity_poly.entity_id
_entity_poly.type
_entity_poly.pdbx_seq_one_letter_code
_entity_poly.pdbx_strand_id
1 'polypeptide(L)'
;MATTIHSSSLDFTAIKNNLKTYLQQQSEFKDYDFEAAGLSNILDVLAYNTHMNGLTANFALNESFLNTAQLRSSVVSHAETLGYVPASKSAAQATVNLSFNIGIDQEDVPEKLQVSSGYKFTSSVNDASYTFQTQELIEATNDGNNFFQFQTLDGSTEIPVFEGIAKTKTFFAGEDTEGTLYIIPDVNMDRSTAVVKVYESATSGDFTSYINLEVATNIDVTTPAYILKEAPNGYYELSFGNGSTLGAVPTAGSKVTIEYLSVDGSNANGARLFEPVNTIEVTEPTSGIGLERLPVVSTTNRSVGGSAKESLASIRKNSPYRYATQNRMVTHADYASLVLRTYGALIDD
;
A
#
# COMPACT_ATOMS: atom_id res chain seq x y z
N MET A 1 -13.33 18.54 -13.81
CA MET A 1 -12.18 18.85 -14.69
C MET A 1 -11.17 19.63 -13.86
N ALA A 2 -9.91 19.23 -13.86
CA ALA A 2 -8.86 20.03 -13.23
C ALA A 2 -8.68 21.33 -14.04
N THR A 3 -8.79 22.47 -13.38
CA THR A 3 -8.60 23.77 -14.02
C THR A 3 -7.10 24.08 -14.04
N THR A 4 -6.51 24.15 -15.24
CA THR A 4 -5.09 24.48 -15.39
C THR A 4 -4.88 25.97 -15.15
N ILE A 5 -3.90 26.32 -14.36
CA ILE A 5 -3.51 27.72 -14.10
C ILE A 5 -2.40 28.10 -15.08
N HIS A 6 -2.55 29.25 -15.74
CA HIS A 6 -1.54 29.82 -16.64
C HIS A 6 -1.07 31.16 -16.12
N SER A 7 0.23 31.29 -15.83
CA SER A 7 0.85 32.52 -15.34
C SER A 7 1.60 33.30 -16.42
N SER A 8 1.92 32.65 -17.55
CA SER A 8 2.66 33.27 -18.65
C SER A 8 2.23 32.73 -20.00
N SER A 9 2.44 33.50 -21.08
CA SER A 9 2.27 33.01 -22.44
C SER A 9 3.34 31.98 -22.75
N LEU A 10 2.92 30.84 -23.32
CA LEU A 10 3.81 29.77 -23.77
C LEU A 10 4.01 29.73 -25.30
N ASP A 11 3.50 30.73 -26.03
CA ASP A 11 3.67 30.78 -27.48
C ASP A 11 5.08 31.20 -27.84
N PHE A 12 5.83 30.26 -28.43
CA PHE A 12 7.22 30.48 -28.87
C PHE A 12 7.34 31.62 -29.90
N THR A 13 6.40 31.68 -30.86
CA THR A 13 6.41 32.70 -31.93
C THR A 13 6.11 34.08 -31.33
N ALA A 14 5.17 34.17 -30.42
CA ALA A 14 4.86 35.41 -29.72
C ALA A 14 6.07 35.91 -28.91
N ILE A 15 6.76 35.02 -28.20
CA ILE A 15 7.98 35.36 -27.44
C ILE A 15 9.07 35.88 -28.36
N LYS A 16 9.33 35.17 -29.48
CA LYS A 16 10.34 35.59 -30.51
C LYS A 16 10.00 36.97 -31.06
N ASN A 17 8.73 37.19 -31.43
CA ASN A 17 8.28 38.46 -31.98
C ASN A 17 8.40 39.62 -30.99
N ASN A 18 8.08 39.38 -29.70
CA ASN A 18 8.25 40.35 -28.64
C ASN A 18 9.74 40.72 -28.46
N LEU A 19 10.64 39.74 -28.48
CA LEU A 19 12.08 39.98 -28.44
C LEU A 19 12.57 40.80 -29.60
N LYS A 20 12.13 40.50 -30.86
CA LYS A 20 12.43 41.29 -32.05
C LYS A 20 11.95 42.72 -31.91
N THR A 21 10.68 42.90 -31.51
CA THR A 21 10.08 44.23 -31.34
C THR A 21 10.84 45.05 -30.30
N TYR A 22 11.22 44.42 -29.16
CA TYR A 22 12.03 45.08 -28.16
C TYR A 22 13.39 45.54 -28.68
N LEU A 23 14.11 44.68 -29.43
CA LEU A 23 15.41 45.04 -30.01
C LEU A 23 15.28 46.12 -31.06
N GLN A 24 14.27 46.12 -31.94
CA GLN A 24 14.01 47.14 -32.92
C GLN A 24 13.74 48.52 -32.32
N GLN A 25 13.32 48.61 -31.07
CA GLN A 25 13.14 49.88 -30.34
C GLN A 25 14.48 50.46 -29.85
N GLN A 26 15.55 49.66 -29.81
CA GLN A 26 16.88 50.14 -29.41
C GLN A 26 17.57 50.81 -30.61
N SER A 27 18.29 51.88 -30.37
CA SER A 27 18.96 52.67 -31.41
C SER A 27 19.93 51.86 -32.28
N GLU A 28 20.61 50.91 -31.66
CA GLU A 28 21.65 50.08 -32.29
C GLU A 28 21.10 49.02 -33.25
N PHE A 29 19.81 48.65 -33.12
CA PHE A 29 19.18 47.58 -33.89
C PHE A 29 18.00 48.06 -34.76
N LYS A 30 17.78 49.36 -34.89
CA LYS A 30 16.61 49.94 -35.55
C LYS A 30 16.44 49.50 -37.00
N ASP A 31 17.54 49.37 -37.75
CA ASP A 31 17.55 48.99 -39.17
C ASP A 31 18.10 47.56 -39.38
N TYR A 32 18.15 46.74 -38.33
CA TYR A 32 18.73 45.41 -38.41
C TYR A 32 17.72 44.38 -38.93
N ASP A 33 18.15 43.58 -39.96
CA ASP A 33 17.35 42.50 -40.50
C ASP A 33 17.50 41.23 -39.65
N PHE A 34 16.52 40.99 -38.82
CA PHE A 34 16.48 39.84 -37.92
C PHE A 34 16.16 38.51 -38.63
N GLU A 35 15.69 38.50 -39.89
CA GLU A 35 15.35 37.28 -40.62
C GLU A 35 16.57 36.67 -41.33
N ALA A 36 17.47 37.52 -41.85
CA ALA A 36 18.62 37.09 -42.64
C ALA A 36 19.93 36.93 -41.85
N ALA A 37 19.95 37.34 -40.58
CA ALA A 37 21.19 37.41 -39.80
C ALA A 37 21.32 36.28 -38.78
N GLY A 38 22.58 35.95 -38.41
CA GLY A 38 22.87 34.95 -37.35
C GLY A 38 22.28 35.29 -36.00
N LEU A 39 21.92 36.55 -35.73
CA LEU A 39 21.22 36.98 -34.53
C LEU A 39 19.81 36.37 -34.43
N SER A 40 19.16 36.00 -35.54
CA SER A 40 17.89 35.25 -35.53
C SER A 40 18.01 33.92 -34.77
N ASN A 41 19.10 33.20 -34.94
CA ASN A 41 19.35 31.93 -34.25
C ASN A 41 19.52 32.14 -32.73
N ILE A 42 20.15 33.26 -32.35
CA ILE A 42 20.28 33.62 -30.93
C ILE A 42 18.91 33.94 -30.33
N LEU A 43 18.06 34.68 -31.07
CA LEU A 43 16.69 34.96 -30.65
C LEU A 43 15.85 33.68 -30.53
N ASP A 44 16.06 32.71 -31.42
CA ASP A 44 15.40 31.41 -31.32
C ASP A 44 15.81 30.66 -30.04
N VAL A 45 17.09 30.66 -29.69
CA VAL A 45 17.59 30.05 -28.46
C VAL A 45 17.04 30.76 -27.23
N LEU A 46 17.01 32.11 -27.23
CA LEU A 46 16.44 32.88 -26.14
C LEU A 46 14.92 32.66 -26.01
N ALA A 47 14.20 32.64 -27.11
CA ALA A 47 12.76 32.39 -27.13
C ALA A 47 12.47 30.95 -26.63
N TYR A 48 13.27 29.94 -27.04
CA TYR A 48 13.16 28.59 -26.58
C TYR A 48 13.42 28.47 -25.06
N ASN A 49 14.48 29.10 -24.58
CA ASN A 49 14.78 29.13 -23.15
C ASN A 49 13.65 29.79 -22.35
N THR A 50 13.12 30.92 -22.82
CA THR A 50 12.00 31.61 -22.18
C THR A 50 10.72 30.76 -22.19
N HIS A 51 10.44 30.08 -23.32
CA HIS A 51 9.33 29.13 -23.43
C HIS A 51 9.46 27.99 -22.41
N MET A 52 10.63 27.35 -22.31
CA MET A 52 10.90 26.27 -21.39
C MET A 52 10.82 26.73 -19.92
N ASN A 53 11.33 27.92 -19.63
CA ASN A 53 11.21 28.49 -18.27
C ASN A 53 9.75 28.80 -17.93
N GLY A 54 8.97 29.35 -18.87
CA GLY A 54 7.54 29.57 -18.67
C GLY A 54 6.75 28.27 -18.49
N LEU A 55 7.07 27.23 -19.27
CA LEU A 55 6.49 25.91 -19.12
C LEU A 55 6.78 25.32 -17.72
N THR A 56 8.03 25.36 -17.30
CA THR A 56 8.46 24.87 -15.98
C THR A 56 7.79 25.64 -14.85
N ALA A 57 7.69 26.98 -14.97
CA ALA A 57 7.02 27.83 -14.00
C ALA A 57 5.51 27.50 -13.89
N ASN A 58 4.83 27.34 -15.03
CA ASN A 58 3.43 26.96 -15.05
C ASN A 58 3.21 25.54 -14.49
N PHE A 59 4.11 24.61 -14.79
CA PHE A 59 4.06 23.28 -14.25
C PHE A 59 4.24 23.30 -12.72
N ALA A 60 5.27 23.99 -12.21
CA ALA A 60 5.52 24.13 -10.79
C ALA A 60 4.33 24.79 -10.06
N LEU A 61 3.71 25.82 -10.68
CA LEU A 61 2.52 26.47 -10.14
C LEU A 61 1.34 25.50 -10.04
N ASN A 62 1.11 24.68 -11.07
CA ASN A 62 0.03 23.69 -11.05
C ASN A 62 0.29 22.59 -10.02
N GLU A 63 1.54 22.15 -9.85
CA GLU A 63 1.93 21.17 -8.84
C GLU A 63 1.81 21.71 -7.39
N SER A 64 1.72 23.01 -7.21
CA SER A 64 1.59 23.62 -5.88
C SER A 64 0.18 23.53 -5.28
N PHE A 65 -0.80 23.06 -6.03
CA PHE A 65 -2.19 22.95 -5.56
C PHE A 65 -2.77 21.56 -5.80
N LEU A 66 -3.44 21.00 -4.79
CA LEU A 66 -4.06 19.67 -4.84
C LEU A 66 -4.94 19.45 -6.08
N ASN A 67 -5.74 20.46 -6.44
CA ASN A 67 -6.71 20.32 -7.55
C ASN A 67 -6.07 20.33 -8.93
N THR A 68 -4.90 20.95 -9.10
CA THR A 68 -4.23 21.13 -10.37
C THR A 68 -2.99 20.25 -10.53
N ALA A 69 -2.40 19.78 -9.44
CA ALA A 69 -1.24 18.89 -9.44
C ALA A 69 -1.50 17.64 -10.28
N GLN A 70 -0.56 17.25 -11.12
CA GLN A 70 -0.65 16.12 -12.03
C GLN A 70 0.21 14.93 -11.59
N LEU A 71 1.33 15.21 -10.92
CA LEU A 71 2.19 14.17 -10.38
C LEU A 71 1.57 13.54 -9.12
N ARG A 72 1.63 12.20 -9.06
CA ARG A 72 1.14 11.47 -7.89
C ARG A 72 1.85 11.93 -6.60
N SER A 73 3.16 12.13 -6.66
CA SER A 73 3.95 12.62 -5.53
C SER A 73 3.41 13.93 -4.94
N SER A 74 3.08 14.90 -5.80
CA SER A 74 2.54 16.19 -5.37
C SER A 74 1.14 16.04 -4.76
N VAL A 75 0.27 15.25 -5.42
CA VAL A 75 -1.10 15.00 -4.93
C VAL A 75 -1.08 14.28 -3.58
N VAL A 76 -0.23 13.25 -3.42
CA VAL A 76 -0.08 12.52 -2.15
C VAL A 76 0.45 13.44 -1.06
N SER A 77 1.48 14.24 -1.34
CA SER A 77 2.03 15.21 -0.38
C SER A 77 0.99 16.24 0.08
N HIS A 78 0.18 16.79 -0.84
CA HIS A 78 -0.91 17.69 -0.48
C HIS A 78 -2.01 17.01 0.33
N ALA A 79 -2.36 15.76 -0.01
CA ALA A 79 -3.34 14.98 0.73
C ALA A 79 -2.86 14.71 2.17
N GLU A 80 -1.58 14.40 2.33
CA GLU A 80 -0.95 14.17 3.63
C GLU A 80 -1.02 15.40 4.53
N THR A 81 -0.80 16.61 4.00
CA THR A 81 -0.97 17.86 4.77
C THR A 81 -2.39 18.07 5.28
N LEU A 82 -3.39 17.45 4.64
CA LEU A 82 -4.79 17.40 5.06
C LEU A 82 -5.09 16.22 6.00
N GLY A 83 -4.09 15.45 6.40
CA GLY A 83 -4.23 14.24 7.22
C GLY A 83 -4.87 13.06 6.48
N TYR A 84 -4.79 13.05 5.15
CA TYR A 84 -5.30 11.97 4.31
C TYR A 84 -4.16 11.07 3.83
N VAL A 85 -4.24 9.78 4.14
CA VAL A 85 -3.31 8.76 3.63
C VAL A 85 -4.01 7.97 2.55
N PRO A 86 -3.54 8.01 1.29
CA PRO A 86 -4.16 7.30 0.19
C PRO A 86 -4.16 5.79 0.40
N ALA A 87 -5.18 5.10 -0.11
CA ALA A 87 -5.25 3.66 -0.07
C ALA A 87 -4.17 3.03 -0.95
N SER A 88 -3.48 2.03 -0.39
CA SER A 88 -2.57 1.14 -1.12
C SER A 88 -3.35 0.18 -2.03
N LYS A 89 -2.66 -0.66 -2.79
CA LYS A 89 -3.29 -1.88 -3.30
C LYS A 89 -3.84 -2.69 -2.14
N SER A 90 -4.95 -3.40 -2.36
CA SER A 90 -5.48 -4.37 -1.40
C SER A 90 -5.50 -5.78 -1.98
N ALA A 91 -5.26 -6.75 -1.11
CA ALA A 91 -5.36 -8.16 -1.42
C ALA A 91 -6.79 -8.56 -1.80
N ALA A 92 -6.93 -9.45 -2.78
CA ALA A 92 -8.19 -10.15 -2.99
C ALA A 92 -8.35 -11.20 -1.87
N GLN A 93 -9.52 -11.23 -1.23
CA GLN A 93 -9.84 -12.15 -0.14
C GLN A 93 -10.87 -13.18 -0.60
N ALA A 94 -10.63 -14.43 -0.30
CA ALA A 94 -11.59 -15.53 -0.47
C ALA A 94 -11.81 -16.25 0.84
N THR A 95 -12.82 -17.10 0.90
CA THR A 95 -13.11 -17.94 2.06
C THR A 95 -13.13 -19.40 1.63
N VAL A 96 -12.36 -20.22 2.32
CA VAL A 96 -12.26 -21.65 2.05
C VAL A 96 -12.53 -22.46 3.31
N ASN A 97 -13.03 -23.69 3.13
CA ASN A 97 -13.04 -24.72 4.17
C ASN A 97 -11.91 -25.70 3.87
N LEU A 98 -11.17 -26.07 4.88
CA LEU A 98 -10.05 -26.97 4.82
C LEU A 98 -10.32 -28.19 5.69
N SER A 99 -10.21 -29.38 5.11
CA SER A 99 -10.38 -30.63 5.85
C SER A 99 -9.30 -31.64 5.50
N PHE A 100 -9.04 -32.55 6.42
CA PHE A 100 -8.06 -33.60 6.25
C PHE A 100 -8.55 -34.90 6.85
N ASN A 101 -8.34 -36.02 6.13
CA ASN A 101 -8.70 -37.35 6.62
C ASN A 101 -7.47 -38.25 6.55
N ILE A 102 -7.02 -38.74 7.70
CA ILE A 102 -5.84 -39.59 7.82
C ILE A 102 -6.16 -41.05 7.42
N GLY A 103 -7.42 -41.45 7.49
CA GLY A 103 -7.86 -42.84 7.24
C GLY A 103 -8.05 -43.62 8.54
N ILE A 104 -8.92 -44.64 8.50
CA ILE A 104 -9.39 -45.39 9.68
C ILE A 104 -8.34 -46.39 10.18
N ASP A 105 -7.41 -46.78 9.33
CA ASP A 105 -6.46 -47.87 9.63
C ASP A 105 -5.11 -47.40 10.18
N GLN A 106 -5.00 -46.12 10.52
CA GLN A 106 -3.77 -45.52 11.09
C GLN A 106 -3.79 -45.59 12.62
N GLU A 107 -2.75 -46.22 13.19
CA GLU A 107 -2.45 -46.11 14.62
C GLU A 107 -1.66 -44.81 14.91
N ASP A 108 -1.72 -44.30 16.12
CA ASP A 108 -1.02 -43.06 16.55
C ASP A 108 -1.43 -41.77 15.80
N VAL A 109 -2.71 -41.59 15.52
CA VAL A 109 -3.25 -40.37 14.94
C VAL A 109 -3.17 -39.23 15.97
N PRO A 110 -2.65 -38.04 15.59
CA PRO A 110 -2.58 -36.90 16.48
C PRO A 110 -3.98 -36.45 16.93
N GLU A 111 -4.09 -35.94 18.13
CA GLU A 111 -5.33 -35.37 18.64
C GLU A 111 -5.63 -34.02 17.95
N LYS A 112 -4.57 -33.28 17.58
CA LYS A 112 -4.67 -31.93 17.03
C LYS A 112 -3.69 -31.73 15.88
N LEU A 113 -4.15 -31.06 14.83
CA LEU A 113 -3.34 -30.57 13.73
C LEU A 113 -3.33 -29.04 13.75
N GLN A 114 -2.19 -28.44 13.46
CA GLN A 114 -2.04 -26.99 13.34
C GLN A 114 -1.40 -26.64 12.02
N VAL A 115 -1.86 -25.55 11.42
CA VAL A 115 -1.28 -24.96 10.22
C VAL A 115 -0.93 -23.52 10.53
N SER A 116 0.34 -23.22 10.44
CA SER A 116 0.85 -21.87 10.70
C SER A 116 0.31 -20.85 9.69
N SER A 117 0.33 -19.58 10.06
CA SER A 117 0.06 -18.49 9.12
C SER A 117 0.99 -18.58 7.92
N GLY A 118 0.51 -18.15 6.75
CA GLY A 118 1.26 -18.23 5.49
C GLY A 118 1.10 -19.56 4.74
N TYR A 119 0.16 -20.40 5.12
CA TYR A 119 -0.17 -21.61 4.36
C TYR A 119 -0.75 -21.24 3.00
N LYS A 120 -0.17 -21.82 1.92
CA LYS A 120 -0.37 -21.34 0.56
C LYS A 120 -1.35 -22.19 -0.22
N PHE A 121 -2.14 -21.50 -1.03
CA PHE A 121 -3.01 -22.05 -2.06
C PHE A 121 -2.69 -21.41 -3.40
N THR A 122 -2.90 -22.13 -4.48
CA THR A 122 -2.90 -21.56 -5.83
C THR A 122 -4.31 -21.53 -6.39
N SER A 123 -4.61 -20.49 -7.14
CA SER A 123 -5.87 -20.36 -7.87
C SER A 123 -5.64 -19.61 -9.17
N SER A 124 -6.45 -19.88 -10.20
CA SER A 124 -6.33 -19.21 -11.49
C SER A 124 -7.52 -18.33 -11.78
N VAL A 125 -7.25 -17.13 -12.32
CA VAL A 125 -8.25 -16.18 -12.81
C VAL A 125 -7.82 -15.70 -14.18
N ASN A 126 -8.67 -15.84 -15.21
CA ASN A 126 -8.38 -15.42 -16.58
C ASN A 126 -7.02 -15.97 -17.10
N ASP A 127 -6.76 -17.27 -16.89
CA ASP A 127 -5.53 -17.97 -17.26
C ASP A 127 -4.23 -17.50 -16.56
N ALA A 128 -4.34 -16.59 -15.59
CA ALA A 128 -3.23 -16.20 -14.72
C ALA A 128 -3.34 -16.91 -13.36
N SER A 129 -2.20 -17.39 -12.85
CA SER A 129 -2.13 -18.07 -11.56
C SER A 129 -1.76 -17.07 -10.45
N TYR A 130 -2.50 -17.12 -9.34
CA TYR A 130 -2.29 -16.31 -8.16
C TYR A 130 -2.07 -17.17 -6.93
N THR A 131 -1.23 -16.68 -6.02
CA THR A 131 -1.00 -17.33 -4.73
C THR A 131 -1.89 -16.66 -3.68
N PHE A 132 -2.61 -17.48 -2.93
CA PHE A 132 -3.38 -17.08 -1.76
C PHE A 132 -2.77 -17.72 -0.51
N GLN A 133 -2.91 -17.08 0.65
CA GLN A 133 -2.36 -17.61 1.89
C GLN A 133 -3.19 -17.22 3.10
N THR A 134 -3.12 -18.04 4.16
CA THR A 134 -3.70 -17.72 5.47
C THR A 134 -2.85 -16.66 6.16
N GLN A 135 -3.47 -15.77 6.92
CA GLN A 135 -2.74 -14.80 7.77
C GLN A 135 -2.68 -15.20 9.24
N GLU A 136 -3.50 -16.17 9.64
CA GLU A 136 -3.60 -16.63 11.00
C GLU A 136 -3.28 -18.13 11.09
N LEU A 137 -2.94 -18.56 12.31
CA LEU A 137 -2.87 -19.96 12.67
C LEU A 137 -4.28 -20.56 12.57
N ILE A 138 -4.38 -21.71 11.94
CA ILE A 138 -5.62 -22.51 11.92
C ILE A 138 -5.35 -23.88 12.54
N GLU A 139 -6.32 -24.41 13.23
CA GLU A 139 -6.19 -25.68 13.92
C GLU A 139 -7.41 -26.57 13.72
N ALA A 140 -7.18 -27.87 13.84
CA ALA A 140 -8.23 -28.88 13.79
C ALA A 140 -8.02 -29.94 14.86
N THR A 141 -9.09 -30.36 15.50
CA THR A 141 -9.10 -31.45 16.47
C THR A 141 -9.70 -32.70 15.80
N ASN A 142 -9.17 -33.88 16.13
CA ASN A 142 -9.69 -35.16 15.65
C ASN A 142 -11.14 -35.35 16.15
N ASP A 143 -12.03 -35.66 15.23
CA ASP A 143 -13.46 -35.96 15.57
C ASP A 143 -13.69 -37.36 16.15
N GLY A 144 -12.62 -38.14 16.31
CA GLY A 144 -12.66 -39.54 16.74
C GLY A 144 -12.75 -40.54 15.58
N ASN A 145 -12.87 -40.08 14.36
CA ASN A 145 -12.86 -40.88 13.12
C ASN A 145 -11.67 -40.56 12.21
N ASN A 146 -10.61 -39.96 12.79
CA ASN A 146 -9.42 -39.51 12.07
C ASN A 146 -9.72 -38.43 11.01
N PHE A 147 -10.81 -37.72 11.15
CA PHE A 147 -11.19 -36.58 10.34
C PHE A 147 -10.94 -35.27 11.10
N PHE A 148 -10.33 -34.32 10.41
CA PHE A 148 -9.93 -33.02 10.92
C PHE A 148 -10.58 -31.92 10.07
N GLN A 149 -11.44 -31.11 10.70
CA GLN A 149 -12.00 -29.90 10.11
C GLN A 149 -11.26 -28.71 10.69
N PHE A 150 -10.50 -28.00 9.84
CA PHE A 150 -9.75 -26.84 10.28
C PHE A 150 -10.68 -25.67 10.61
N GLN A 151 -10.29 -24.93 11.64
CA GLN A 151 -10.99 -23.76 12.13
C GLN A 151 -9.98 -22.64 12.42
N THR A 152 -10.45 -21.41 12.30
CA THR A 152 -9.75 -20.23 12.82
C THR A 152 -9.78 -20.23 14.35
N LEU A 153 -9.00 -19.38 14.99
CA LEU A 153 -8.91 -19.31 16.46
C LEU A 153 -10.23 -18.92 17.14
N ASP A 154 -11.15 -18.29 16.40
CA ASP A 154 -12.51 -17.97 16.86
C ASP A 154 -13.51 -19.13 16.67
N GLY A 155 -13.07 -20.27 16.15
CA GLY A 155 -13.87 -21.47 15.94
C GLY A 155 -14.65 -21.50 14.61
N SER A 156 -14.41 -20.54 13.70
CA SER A 156 -15.04 -20.55 12.38
C SER A 156 -14.37 -21.58 11.46
N THR A 157 -15.18 -22.37 10.73
CA THR A 157 -14.71 -23.24 9.67
C THR A 157 -14.47 -22.50 8.35
N GLU A 158 -14.91 -21.25 8.27
CA GLU A 158 -14.69 -20.37 7.14
C GLU A 158 -13.35 -19.66 7.29
N ILE A 159 -12.32 -20.19 6.63
CA ILE A 159 -10.94 -19.71 6.72
C ILE A 159 -10.72 -18.62 5.67
N PRO A 160 -10.39 -17.39 6.08
CA PRO A 160 -10.05 -16.33 5.15
C PRO A 160 -8.66 -16.57 4.54
N VAL A 161 -8.56 -16.47 3.21
CA VAL A 161 -7.32 -16.55 2.47
C VAL A 161 -7.12 -15.29 1.63
N PHE A 162 -5.92 -14.75 1.64
CA PHE A 162 -5.57 -13.46 1.04
C PHE A 162 -4.59 -13.68 -0.11
N GLU A 163 -4.86 -13.02 -1.23
CA GLU A 163 -3.95 -13.02 -2.37
C GLU A 163 -2.67 -12.26 -2.03
N GLY A 164 -1.57 -12.75 -2.56
CA GLY A 164 -0.27 -12.07 -2.50
C GLY A 164 0.85 -12.96 -2.01
N ILE A 165 2.04 -12.40 -2.04
CA ILE A 165 3.27 -13.03 -1.59
C ILE A 165 3.71 -12.35 -0.31
N ALA A 166 3.84 -13.13 0.78
CA ALA A 166 4.39 -12.61 2.03
C ALA A 166 5.84 -12.17 1.84
N LYS A 167 6.12 -10.95 2.23
CA LYS A 167 7.46 -10.37 2.25
C LYS A 167 7.79 -9.81 3.61
N THR A 168 9.06 -9.91 3.98
CA THR A 168 9.58 -9.34 5.22
C THR A 168 10.71 -8.39 4.87
N LYS A 169 10.67 -7.19 5.44
CA LYS A 169 11.77 -6.24 5.38
C LYS A 169 12.30 -5.98 6.78
N THR A 170 13.62 -6.00 6.93
CA THR A 170 14.31 -5.80 8.22
C THR A 170 15.12 -4.51 8.16
N PHE A 171 15.06 -3.75 9.25
CA PHE A 171 15.83 -2.56 9.49
C PHE A 171 16.47 -2.63 10.88
N PHE A 172 17.46 -1.78 11.14
CA PHE A 172 18.05 -1.61 12.45
C PHE A 172 17.92 -0.15 12.87
N ALA A 173 17.45 0.05 14.09
CA ALA A 173 17.32 1.39 14.66
C ALA A 173 18.71 1.97 14.96
N GLY A 174 19.00 3.16 14.44
CA GLY A 174 20.23 3.91 14.72
C GLY A 174 20.20 4.63 16.06
N GLU A 175 21.21 5.45 16.33
CA GLU A 175 21.26 6.30 17.54
C GLU A 175 20.21 7.42 17.48
N ASP A 176 19.96 7.99 16.29
CA ASP A 176 18.92 8.99 16.01
C ASP A 176 17.73 8.29 15.36
N THR A 177 16.77 7.86 16.18
CA THR A 177 15.56 7.19 15.68
C THR A 177 14.38 8.14 15.52
N GLU A 178 14.41 9.31 16.14
CA GLU A 178 13.39 10.34 15.98
C GLU A 178 13.41 10.90 14.54
N GLY A 179 12.28 10.81 13.85
CA GLY A 179 12.16 11.27 12.46
C GLY A 179 12.84 10.38 11.41
N THR A 180 13.43 9.24 11.78
CA THR A 180 14.00 8.30 10.83
C THR A 180 12.89 7.65 10.00
N LEU A 181 13.05 7.67 8.67
CA LEU A 181 12.14 7.04 7.73
C LEU A 181 12.75 5.73 7.20
N TYR A 182 12.02 4.64 7.37
CA TYR A 182 12.41 3.33 6.86
C TYR A 182 11.68 3.05 5.55
N ILE A 183 12.40 3.01 4.44
CA ILE A 183 11.81 2.84 3.11
C ILE A 183 11.59 1.37 2.78
N ILE A 184 10.35 1.03 2.41
CA ILE A 184 9.95 -0.30 1.93
C ILE A 184 9.80 -0.21 0.41
N PRO A 185 10.75 -0.78 -0.37
CA PRO A 185 10.80 -0.63 -1.81
C PRO A 185 9.85 -1.61 -2.54
N ASP A 186 8.57 -1.54 -2.21
CA ASP A 186 7.53 -2.36 -2.84
C ASP A 186 6.30 -1.52 -3.18
N VAL A 187 6.07 -1.29 -4.47
CA VAL A 187 4.91 -0.53 -4.96
C VAL A 187 3.60 -1.30 -4.87
N ASN A 188 3.69 -2.62 -4.70
CA ASN A 188 2.55 -3.55 -4.65
C ASN A 188 2.17 -3.95 -3.23
N MET A 189 2.73 -3.29 -2.23
CA MET A 189 2.45 -3.57 -0.84
C MET A 189 0.98 -3.27 -0.51
N ASP A 190 0.33 -4.22 0.17
CA ASP A 190 -0.92 -3.98 0.88
C ASP A 190 -0.64 -3.52 2.30
N ARG A 191 -0.89 -2.24 2.59
CA ARG A 191 -0.68 -1.64 3.90
C ARG A 191 -1.55 -2.25 5.00
N SER A 192 -2.73 -2.75 4.65
CA SER A 192 -3.67 -3.30 5.62
C SER A 192 -3.19 -4.63 6.22
N THR A 193 -2.30 -5.33 5.50
CA THR A 193 -1.70 -6.58 5.94
C THR A 193 -0.38 -6.40 6.70
N ALA A 194 0.08 -5.16 6.86
CA ALA A 194 1.36 -4.87 7.47
C ALA A 194 1.37 -5.16 8.98
N VAL A 195 2.33 -5.98 9.40
CA VAL A 195 2.62 -6.27 10.80
C VAL A 195 4.04 -5.80 11.10
N VAL A 196 4.16 -4.88 12.06
CA VAL A 196 5.44 -4.32 12.47
C VAL A 196 5.82 -4.88 13.83
N LYS A 197 7.01 -5.49 13.90
CA LYS A 197 7.58 -6.06 15.12
C LYS A 197 8.92 -5.40 15.40
N VAL A 198 9.10 -4.92 16.62
CA VAL A 198 10.36 -4.34 17.10
C VAL A 198 10.96 -5.26 18.15
N TYR A 199 12.16 -5.77 17.87
CA TYR A 199 12.90 -6.66 18.74
C TYR A 199 13.85 -5.84 19.60
N GLU A 200 14.09 -6.25 20.83
CA GLU A 200 14.96 -5.54 21.76
C GLU A 200 16.40 -5.37 21.25
N SER A 201 16.89 -6.32 20.46
CA SER A 201 18.20 -6.28 19.83
C SER A 201 18.22 -7.03 18.51
N ALA A 202 19.34 -6.96 17.79
CA ALA A 202 19.54 -7.66 16.51
C ALA A 202 19.41 -9.19 16.63
N THR A 203 19.68 -9.76 17.78
CA THR A 203 19.72 -11.21 18.05
C THR A 203 18.60 -11.70 18.97
N SER A 204 17.82 -10.79 19.57
CA SER A 204 16.69 -11.17 20.42
C SER A 204 15.60 -11.87 19.63
N GLY A 205 14.94 -12.86 20.25
CA GLY A 205 13.71 -13.45 19.79
C GLY A 205 12.48 -12.71 20.30
N ASP A 206 12.63 -11.93 21.37
CA ASP A 206 11.55 -11.20 22.01
C ASP A 206 11.26 -9.92 21.25
N PHE A 207 9.99 -9.67 20.95
CA PHE A 207 9.53 -8.51 20.19
C PHE A 207 8.28 -7.88 20.79
N THR A 208 8.11 -6.59 20.51
CA THR A 208 6.88 -5.85 20.74
C THR A 208 6.20 -5.62 19.40
N SER A 209 4.92 -5.99 19.27
CA SER A 209 4.12 -5.65 18.10
C SER A 209 3.66 -4.20 18.18
N TYR A 210 3.92 -3.45 17.12
CA TYR A 210 3.52 -2.05 16.99
C TYR A 210 2.20 -1.97 16.25
N ILE A 211 1.33 -1.05 16.65
CA ILE A 211 0.01 -0.84 16.04
C ILE A 211 0.05 0.32 15.05
N ASN A 212 -0.76 0.25 14.00
CA ASN A 212 -0.89 1.38 13.06
C ASN A 212 -1.60 2.55 13.75
N LEU A 213 -0.97 3.73 13.73
CA LEU A 213 -1.49 4.96 14.33
C LEU A 213 -2.87 5.36 13.77
N GLU A 214 -3.17 5.03 12.51
CA GLU A 214 -4.46 5.36 11.87
C GLU A 214 -5.65 4.69 12.52
N VAL A 215 -5.46 3.53 13.15
CA VAL A 215 -6.52 2.72 13.80
C VAL A 215 -6.44 2.75 15.33
N ALA A 216 -5.36 3.29 15.88
CA ALA A 216 -5.18 3.38 17.33
C ALA A 216 -6.14 4.42 17.94
N THR A 217 -6.78 4.05 19.04
CA THR A 217 -7.80 4.90 19.70
C THR A 217 -7.25 5.73 20.85
N ASN A 218 -6.28 5.19 21.59
CA ASN A 218 -5.64 5.88 22.72
C ASN A 218 -4.13 5.79 22.54
N ILE A 219 -3.49 6.93 22.33
CA ILE A 219 -2.05 6.98 22.07
C ILE A 219 -1.42 7.93 23.08
N ASP A 220 -0.45 7.40 23.80
CA ASP A 220 0.42 8.15 24.70
C ASP A 220 1.89 8.04 24.27
N VAL A 221 2.78 8.58 25.07
CA VAL A 221 4.24 8.58 24.81
C VAL A 221 4.82 7.17 24.70
N THR A 222 4.25 6.22 25.42
CA THR A 222 4.76 4.83 25.55
C THR A 222 4.09 3.86 24.61
N THR A 223 3.04 4.29 23.91
CA THR A 223 2.27 3.40 23.03
C THR A 223 3.14 2.96 21.84
N PRO A 224 3.33 1.65 21.63
CA PRO A 224 4.07 1.12 20.48
C PRO A 224 3.25 1.30 19.20
N ALA A 225 3.43 2.43 18.53
CA ALA A 225 2.69 2.78 17.33
C ALA A 225 3.61 3.16 16.17
N TYR A 226 3.16 2.87 14.95
CA TYR A 226 3.86 3.24 13.71
C TYR A 226 2.93 3.98 12.75
N ILE A 227 3.53 4.72 11.85
CA ILE A 227 2.88 5.35 10.70
C ILE A 227 3.45 4.72 9.43
N LEU A 228 2.58 4.32 8.52
CA LEU A 228 2.96 3.76 7.24
C LEU A 228 2.26 4.52 6.12
N LYS A 229 3.03 5.26 5.31
CA LYS A 229 2.51 6.15 4.27
C LYS A 229 3.20 5.95 2.93
N GLU A 230 2.60 6.44 1.86
CA GLU A 230 3.19 6.39 0.53
C GLU A 230 4.27 7.47 0.39
N ALA A 231 5.47 7.06 -0.03
CA ALA A 231 6.57 7.96 -0.36
C ALA A 231 6.40 8.58 -1.76
N PRO A 232 7.05 9.71 -2.06
CA PRO A 232 6.97 10.36 -3.37
C PRO A 232 7.35 9.50 -4.56
N ASN A 233 8.20 8.49 -4.36
CA ASN A 233 8.62 7.53 -5.39
C ASN A 233 7.65 6.35 -5.58
N GLY A 234 6.51 6.35 -4.87
CA GLY A 234 5.50 5.29 -4.91
C GLY A 234 5.80 4.08 -4.03
N TYR A 235 6.91 4.10 -3.29
CA TYR A 235 7.22 3.14 -2.22
C TYR A 235 6.47 3.50 -0.94
N TYR A 236 6.78 2.83 0.16
CA TYR A 236 6.18 3.13 1.45
C TYR A 236 7.25 3.52 2.47
N GLU A 237 6.90 4.46 3.33
CA GLU A 237 7.72 4.95 4.42
C GLU A 237 7.10 4.51 5.75
N LEU A 238 7.89 3.81 6.54
CA LEU A 238 7.57 3.45 7.91
C LEU A 238 8.26 4.45 8.85
N SER A 239 7.53 5.03 9.76
CA SER A 239 8.04 5.89 10.83
C SER A 239 7.39 5.54 12.17
N PHE A 240 8.03 5.94 13.24
CA PHE A 240 7.57 5.72 14.61
C PHE A 240 7.19 7.04 15.28
N GLY A 241 6.71 6.96 16.51
CA GLY A 241 6.47 8.12 17.35
C GLY A 241 7.75 8.91 17.67
N ASN A 242 7.60 9.97 18.46
CA ASN A 242 8.73 10.81 18.85
C ASN A 242 9.22 10.58 20.30
N GLY A 243 8.62 9.60 21.01
CA GLY A 243 9.02 9.27 22.39
C GLY A 243 8.83 10.37 23.44
N SER A 244 8.29 11.54 23.02
CA SER A 244 8.10 12.70 23.90
C SER A 244 6.65 13.15 24.01
N THR A 245 5.89 13.12 22.92
CA THR A 245 4.48 13.52 22.87
C THR A 245 3.57 12.44 22.33
N LEU A 246 4.02 11.65 21.38
CA LEU A 246 3.18 10.67 20.68
C LEU A 246 3.99 9.44 20.26
N GLY A 247 3.63 8.29 20.82
CA GLY A 247 4.13 6.98 20.47
C GLY A 247 5.58 6.69 20.87
N ALA A 248 5.88 5.44 21.14
CA ALA A 248 7.20 4.97 21.49
C ALA A 248 8.14 4.99 20.28
N VAL A 249 9.44 5.22 20.54
CA VAL A 249 10.52 5.16 19.56
C VAL A 249 11.32 3.88 19.81
N PRO A 250 11.66 3.10 18.77
CA PRO A 250 12.59 1.97 18.92
C PRO A 250 13.95 2.43 19.49
N THR A 251 14.48 1.69 20.46
CA THR A 251 15.81 1.99 21.01
C THR A 251 16.92 1.71 20.00
N ALA A 252 18.04 2.42 20.12
CA ALA A 252 19.21 2.18 19.27
C ALA A 252 19.65 0.70 19.32
N GLY A 253 19.92 0.11 18.17
CA GLY A 253 20.29 -1.29 18.03
C GLY A 253 19.10 -2.28 17.96
N SER A 254 17.88 -1.83 18.15
CA SER A 254 16.69 -2.66 17.94
C SER A 254 16.55 -3.11 16.50
N LYS A 255 16.13 -4.36 16.30
CA LYS A 255 15.76 -4.88 14.98
C LYS A 255 14.29 -4.62 14.74
N VAL A 256 13.98 -3.92 13.66
CA VAL A 256 12.63 -3.63 13.20
C VAL A 256 12.30 -4.52 12.00
N THR A 257 11.24 -5.30 12.08
CA THR A 257 10.75 -6.08 10.93
C THR A 257 9.36 -5.62 10.56
N ILE A 258 9.11 -5.52 9.27
CA ILE A 258 7.77 -5.36 8.73
C ILE A 258 7.46 -6.55 7.81
N GLU A 259 6.39 -7.24 8.13
CA GLU A 259 5.83 -8.35 7.36
C GLU A 259 4.59 -7.84 6.66
N TYR A 260 4.42 -8.12 5.36
CA TYR A 260 3.30 -7.64 4.57
C TYR A 260 3.07 -8.52 3.34
N LEU A 261 1.90 -8.37 2.69
CA LEU A 261 1.62 -8.98 1.41
C LEU A 261 1.95 -8.02 0.26
N SER A 262 2.69 -8.53 -0.72
CA SER A 262 2.86 -7.90 -2.04
C SER A 262 1.81 -8.48 -2.97
N VAL A 263 0.90 -7.67 -3.49
CA VAL A 263 -0.38 -8.11 -4.08
C VAL A 263 -0.55 -7.64 -5.53
N ASP A 264 -1.31 -8.40 -6.32
CA ASP A 264 -1.72 -8.01 -7.67
C ASP A 264 -3.05 -7.23 -7.68
N GLY A 265 -3.75 -7.25 -6.56
CA GLY A 265 -4.95 -6.47 -6.33
C GLY A 265 -6.16 -6.97 -7.10
N SER A 266 -6.84 -6.09 -7.85
CA SER A 266 -8.08 -6.43 -8.58
C SER A 266 -7.95 -7.56 -9.58
N ASN A 267 -6.74 -7.87 -10.05
CA ASN A 267 -6.50 -8.94 -11.04
C ASN A 267 -6.80 -10.33 -10.47
N ALA A 268 -6.67 -10.50 -9.16
CA ALA A 268 -6.92 -11.77 -8.48
C ALA A 268 -8.38 -11.94 -8.01
N ASN A 269 -9.27 -10.98 -8.29
CA ASN A 269 -10.69 -11.08 -7.98
C ASN A 269 -11.36 -12.13 -8.87
N GLY A 270 -12.25 -12.95 -8.27
CA GLY A 270 -13.04 -13.96 -8.97
C GLY A 270 -12.47 -15.38 -8.89
N ALA A 271 -11.37 -15.60 -8.19
CA ALA A 271 -10.83 -16.93 -7.93
C ALA A 271 -11.85 -17.81 -7.18
N ARG A 272 -12.03 -19.06 -7.64
CA ARG A 272 -13.06 -19.98 -7.13
C ARG A 272 -12.54 -21.37 -6.77
N LEU A 273 -11.45 -21.78 -7.37
CA LEU A 273 -10.85 -23.09 -7.15
C LEU A 273 -9.48 -22.88 -6.52
N PHE A 274 -9.31 -23.39 -5.31
CA PHE A 274 -8.08 -23.26 -4.55
C PHE A 274 -7.44 -24.63 -4.38
N GLU A 275 -6.18 -24.74 -4.78
CA GLU A 275 -5.39 -25.93 -4.64
C GLU A 275 -4.30 -25.69 -3.58
N PRO A 276 -4.18 -26.54 -2.54
CA PRO A 276 -3.14 -26.38 -1.54
C PRO A 276 -1.77 -26.67 -2.17
N VAL A 277 -0.76 -25.88 -1.79
CA VAL A 277 0.60 -26.01 -2.33
C VAL A 277 1.44 -26.96 -1.48
N ASN A 278 1.27 -26.92 -0.17
CA ASN A 278 2.08 -27.67 0.77
C ASN A 278 1.24 -28.72 1.51
N THR A 279 1.91 -29.75 1.98
CA THR A 279 1.35 -30.69 2.95
C THR A 279 1.20 -30.00 4.31
N ILE A 280 0.37 -30.58 5.19
CA ILE A 280 0.18 -30.08 6.56
C ILE A 280 1.35 -30.56 7.40
N GLU A 281 2.00 -29.64 8.12
CA GLU A 281 3.01 -29.98 9.11
C GLU A 281 2.34 -30.28 10.45
N VAL A 282 2.68 -31.43 11.01
CA VAL A 282 2.20 -31.80 12.36
C VAL A 282 3.13 -31.20 13.40
N THR A 283 2.60 -30.35 14.26
CA THR A 283 3.38 -29.62 15.28
C THR A 283 3.49 -30.37 16.61
N GLU A 284 2.70 -31.44 16.83
CA GLU A 284 2.77 -32.26 18.03
C GLU A 284 3.68 -33.47 17.86
N PRO A 285 4.33 -33.95 18.94
CA PRO A 285 5.40 -34.94 18.90
C PRO A 285 4.88 -36.36 18.70
N THR A 286 4.20 -36.63 17.61
CA THR A 286 3.89 -37.98 17.22
C THR A 286 4.80 -38.40 16.08
N SER A 287 5.67 -39.28 16.43
CA SER A 287 6.63 -39.92 15.57
C SER A 287 6.01 -40.42 14.26
N GLY A 288 6.42 -39.81 13.14
CA GLY A 288 6.50 -40.54 11.89
C GLY A 288 5.26 -40.69 11.04
N ILE A 289 4.14 -40.06 11.36
CA ILE A 289 3.00 -40.00 10.42
C ILE A 289 3.32 -38.91 9.40
N GLY A 290 3.90 -39.30 8.29
CA GLY A 290 4.04 -38.44 7.12
C GLY A 290 2.66 -38.13 6.58
N LEU A 291 2.19 -36.91 6.81
CA LEU A 291 1.01 -36.38 6.15
C LEU A 291 1.40 -36.00 4.70
N GLU A 292 1.74 -36.99 3.93
CA GLU A 292 2.17 -36.81 2.51
C GLU A 292 1.01 -36.41 1.59
N ARG A 293 -0.21 -36.33 2.13
CA ARG A 293 -1.40 -35.96 1.37
C ARG A 293 -1.71 -34.47 1.53
N LEU A 294 -2.17 -33.88 0.45
CA LEU A 294 -2.72 -32.54 0.50
C LEU A 294 -4.10 -32.54 1.16
N PRO A 295 -4.43 -31.50 1.94
CA PRO A 295 -5.76 -31.37 2.49
C PRO A 295 -6.81 -31.15 1.40
N VAL A 296 -8.05 -31.48 1.70
CA VAL A 296 -9.19 -31.20 0.83
C VAL A 296 -9.65 -29.76 1.06
N VAL A 297 -9.74 -28.99 -0.01
CA VAL A 297 -10.18 -27.60 0.01
C VAL A 297 -11.53 -27.49 -0.69
N SER A 298 -12.47 -26.80 -0.07
CA SER A 298 -13.71 -26.39 -0.71
C SER A 298 -13.87 -24.88 -0.57
N THR A 299 -14.27 -24.21 -1.65
CA THR A 299 -14.44 -22.75 -1.66
C THR A 299 -15.84 -22.39 -1.19
N THR A 300 -15.93 -21.59 -0.14
CA THR A 300 -17.20 -21.02 0.34
C THR A 300 -17.53 -19.75 -0.43
N ASN A 301 -16.57 -18.81 -0.51
CA ASN A 301 -16.74 -17.55 -1.23
C ASN A 301 -15.58 -17.33 -2.19
N ARG A 302 -15.91 -16.88 -3.41
CA ARG A 302 -14.90 -16.47 -4.41
C ARG A 302 -14.09 -15.27 -3.89
N SER A 303 -12.91 -15.06 -4.45
CA SER A 303 -12.10 -13.90 -4.10
C SER A 303 -12.74 -12.59 -4.57
N VAL A 304 -12.76 -11.62 -3.66
CA VAL A 304 -13.27 -10.24 -3.86
C VAL A 304 -12.43 -9.27 -3.06
N GLY A 305 -12.62 -7.96 -3.26
CA GLY A 305 -12.01 -6.91 -2.44
C GLY A 305 -10.57 -6.54 -2.85
N GLY A 306 -9.99 -7.24 -3.82
CA GLY A 306 -8.72 -6.81 -4.41
C GLY A 306 -8.90 -5.51 -5.18
N SER A 307 -8.04 -4.52 -4.92
CA SER A 307 -8.09 -3.21 -5.58
C SER A 307 -6.72 -2.69 -5.99
N ALA A 308 -6.71 -1.80 -6.99
CA ALA A 308 -5.53 -1.03 -7.35
C ALA A 308 -5.28 0.10 -6.33
N LYS A 309 -4.09 0.68 -6.36
CA LYS A 309 -3.81 1.92 -5.61
C LYS A 309 -4.87 2.98 -5.92
N GLU A 310 -5.24 3.75 -4.93
CA GLU A 310 -6.20 4.85 -5.07
C GLU A 310 -5.80 5.82 -6.20
N SER A 311 -6.76 6.16 -7.04
CA SER A 311 -6.56 7.04 -8.18
C SER A 311 -6.38 8.50 -7.74
N LEU A 312 -5.66 9.30 -8.54
CA LEU A 312 -5.47 10.73 -8.29
C LEU A 312 -6.80 11.49 -8.16
N ALA A 313 -7.80 11.10 -8.93
CA ALA A 313 -9.13 11.71 -8.89
C ALA A 313 -9.82 11.42 -7.55
N SER A 314 -9.71 10.20 -7.06
CA SER A 314 -10.24 9.79 -5.74
C SER A 314 -9.53 10.54 -4.61
N ILE A 315 -8.18 10.59 -4.62
CA ILE A 315 -7.40 11.31 -3.61
C ILE A 315 -7.82 12.78 -3.54
N ARG A 316 -7.92 13.48 -4.69
CA ARG A 316 -8.35 14.89 -4.74
C ARG A 316 -9.75 15.09 -4.18
N LYS A 317 -10.66 14.13 -4.43
CA LYS A 317 -12.03 14.18 -3.93
C LYS A 317 -12.07 13.94 -2.41
N ASN A 318 -11.38 12.91 -1.93
CA ASN A 318 -11.51 12.42 -0.56
C ASN A 318 -10.69 13.21 0.47
N SER A 319 -9.53 13.78 0.08
CA SER A 319 -8.66 14.50 1.02
C SER A 319 -9.35 15.71 1.70
N PRO A 320 -10.06 16.60 0.99
CA PRO A 320 -10.78 17.70 1.64
C PRO A 320 -11.92 17.22 2.55
N TYR A 321 -12.60 16.14 2.17
CA TYR A 321 -13.65 15.55 3.02
C TYR A 321 -13.07 15.00 4.32
N ARG A 322 -11.94 14.31 4.25
CA ARG A 322 -11.24 13.82 5.44
C ARG A 322 -10.88 14.95 6.40
N TYR A 323 -10.35 16.03 5.87
CA TYR A 323 -10.02 17.22 6.67
C TYR A 323 -11.28 17.84 7.29
N ALA A 324 -12.37 17.98 6.53
CA ALA A 324 -13.61 18.56 7.00
C ALA A 324 -14.30 17.70 8.08
N THR A 325 -14.31 16.37 7.92
CA THR A 325 -14.97 15.43 8.84
C THR A 325 -14.16 15.18 10.11
N GLN A 326 -12.85 15.37 10.07
CA GLN A 326 -11.94 15.05 11.18
C GLN A 326 -12.19 13.63 11.77
N ASN A 327 -12.54 12.68 10.92
CA ASN A 327 -12.92 11.31 11.29
C ASN A 327 -14.20 11.21 12.15
N ARG A 328 -15.10 12.18 12.07
CA ARG A 328 -16.38 12.18 12.76
C ARG A 328 -17.52 11.91 11.77
N MET A 329 -18.52 11.16 12.20
CA MET A 329 -19.74 10.91 11.43
C MET A 329 -20.86 11.82 11.99
N VAL A 330 -21.01 13.02 11.45
CA VAL A 330 -22.00 14.00 11.91
C VAL A 330 -23.08 14.22 10.84
N THR A 331 -22.69 14.30 9.57
CA THR A 331 -23.61 14.52 8.46
C THR A 331 -23.82 13.26 7.63
N HIS A 332 -24.90 13.20 6.86
CA HIS A 332 -25.15 12.07 5.94
C HIS A 332 -23.99 11.82 4.96
N ALA A 333 -23.36 12.90 4.48
CA ALA A 333 -22.20 12.81 3.60
C ALA A 333 -20.98 12.20 4.29
N ASP A 334 -20.81 12.43 5.60
CA ASP A 334 -19.71 11.87 6.38
C ASP A 334 -19.85 10.34 6.51
N TYR A 335 -21.08 9.85 6.73
CA TYR A 335 -21.35 8.41 6.78
C TYR A 335 -21.01 7.74 5.45
N ALA A 336 -21.51 8.27 4.34
CA ALA A 336 -21.21 7.73 3.01
C ALA A 336 -19.70 7.73 2.72
N SER A 337 -19.02 8.83 3.00
CA SER A 337 -17.57 8.97 2.79
C SER A 337 -16.75 7.98 3.62
N LEU A 338 -17.09 7.79 4.90
CA LEU A 338 -16.36 6.89 5.77
C LEU A 338 -16.59 5.42 5.42
N VAL A 339 -17.84 5.04 5.12
CA VAL A 339 -18.20 3.67 4.72
C VAL A 339 -17.53 3.30 3.41
N LEU A 340 -17.62 4.15 2.38
CA LEU A 340 -16.97 3.90 1.08
C LEU A 340 -15.45 3.83 1.20
N ARG A 341 -14.85 4.60 2.09
CA ARG A 341 -13.40 4.53 2.32
C ARG A 341 -12.99 3.23 2.99
N THR A 342 -13.75 2.78 3.98
CA THR A 342 -13.38 1.61 4.80
C THR A 342 -13.75 0.30 4.11
N TYR A 343 -14.87 0.28 3.40
CA TYR A 343 -15.46 -0.93 2.83
C TYR A 343 -15.73 -0.84 1.32
N GLY A 344 -15.26 0.21 0.65
CA GLY A 344 -15.56 0.45 -0.76
C GLY A 344 -15.13 -0.68 -1.70
N ALA A 345 -14.07 -1.42 -1.35
CA ALA A 345 -13.64 -2.59 -2.11
C ALA A 345 -14.55 -3.82 -1.94
N LEU A 346 -15.41 -3.81 -0.92
CA LEU A 346 -16.37 -4.89 -0.61
C LEU A 346 -17.80 -4.55 -1.01
N ILE A 347 -18.05 -3.28 -1.35
CA ILE A 347 -19.39 -2.80 -1.75
C ILE A 347 -19.41 -2.77 -3.27
N ASP A 348 -20.18 -3.67 -3.89
CA ASP A 348 -20.50 -3.60 -5.32
C ASP A 348 -21.48 -2.41 -5.53
N ASP A 349 -21.19 -1.57 -6.55
CA ASP A 349 -22.07 -0.50 -7.01
C ASP A 349 -23.35 -1.06 -7.64
#